data_fb9189963f8c0c5d1862731a3b178eb4
#
_entry.id   fb9189963f8c0c5d1862731a3b178eb4
#
_cell.length_a   1.000
_cell.length_b   1.000
_cell.length_c   1.000
_cell.angle_alpha   90.00
_cell.angle_beta   90.00
_cell.angle_gamma   90.00
#
_symmetry.space_group_name_H-M   'P 1'
#
loop_
_entity.id
_entity.type
_entity.pdbx_description
1 polymer ?
#
loop_
_entity_poly.entity_id
_entity_poly.type
_entity_poly.pdbx_seq_one_letter_code
_entity_poly.pdbx_strand_id
1 'polypeptide(L)'
;MRPSRALFHTVALSLVISAASLAATAAQAADKISIMVGGYEKQIYLPAKLTESLGYFKDEGLEVELLNESAGVDAENQLLAGAVQGVVGFYDHCVDLQAKGKFIKSVVQFSQAPGEVELVSAKHPEIKSFADMKGKSVGVTGLGSSTNFLTLYMASKAGLSPADVTPVPVGAGQTFIAAMQQDAIQAGMTTEPTISRLLKTGEAKVLVDLRTLKGTEEALGGTYPAASLYMDAAWVDAHKEEVQKLANAFVKTMRFIHTHSAAEIADKMPKDFYVGDKEGYIKALDSGKEMFTADGVMPEDGPKTVLAVLSAFSKNVKGKTIDLSKTYTTEFVKNVK
;
A
#
# COMPACT_ATOMS: atom_id res chain seq x y z
N MET A 1 -46.09 -94.64 3.18
CA MET A 1 -45.92 -94.34 4.60
C MET A 1 -45.47 -92.89 4.67
N ARG A 2 -46.16 -92.11 5.44
CA ARG A 2 -46.14 -90.64 5.31
C ARG A 2 -44.93 -90.03 6.00
N PRO A 3 -44.31 -88.95 5.36
CA PRO A 3 -43.31 -88.13 6.02
C PRO A 3 -43.93 -86.94 6.76
N SER A 4 -43.30 -86.65 7.88
CA SER A 4 -43.59 -85.60 8.85
C SER A 4 -43.26 -84.23 8.31
N ARG A 5 -44.16 -83.28 8.54
CA ARG A 5 -43.98 -81.85 8.18
C ARG A 5 -43.16 -81.15 9.31
N ALA A 6 -42.03 -80.56 8.94
CA ALA A 6 -41.31 -79.62 9.79
C ALA A 6 -41.71 -78.18 9.46
N LEU A 7 -42.15 -77.43 10.46
CA LEU A 7 -42.52 -76.02 10.39
C LEU A 7 -41.26 -75.18 10.43
N PHE A 8 -41.01 -74.41 9.38
CA PHE A 8 -39.98 -73.36 9.37
C PHE A 8 -40.60 -72.04 9.81
N HIS A 9 -40.14 -71.53 10.95
CA HIS A 9 -40.45 -70.17 11.38
C HIS A 9 -39.43 -69.27 10.79
N THR A 10 -39.88 -68.42 9.86
CA THR A 10 -39.07 -67.31 9.27
C THR A 10 -39.14 -66.14 10.21
N VAL A 11 -38.03 -65.80 10.87
CA VAL A 11 -37.87 -64.57 11.63
C VAL A 11 -37.39 -63.49 10.63
N ALA A 12 -38.28 -62.59 10.37
CA ALA A 12 -37.91 -61.38 9.56
C ALA A 12 -37.14 -60.36 10.44
N LEU A 13 -35.86 -60.31 10.26
CA LEU A 13 -34.99 -59.31 10.90
C LEU A 13 -35.04 -58.01 10.11
N SER A 14 -35.80 -57.02 10.57
CA SER A 14 -35.87 -55.68 10.00
C SER A 14 -34.60 -54.88 10.31
N LEU A 15 -33.71 -54.78 9.33
CA LEU A 15 -32.51 -53.93 9.43
C LEU A 15 -32.92 -52.47 9.18
N VAL A 16 -33.04 -51.69 10.25
CA VAL A 16 -33.17 -50.22 10.15
C VAL A 16 -31.78 -49.65 9.88
N ILE A 17 -31.52 -49.35 8.61
CA ILE A 17 -30.32 -48.60 8.22
C ILE A 17 -30.60 -47.11 8.49
N SER A 18 -30.10 -46.63 9.65
CA SER A 18 -30.01 -45.19 9.93
C SER A 18 -28.93 -44.59 9.03
N ALA A 19 -29.35 -43.99 7.94
CA ALA A 19 -28.48 -43.12 7.13
C ALA A 19 -28.15 -41.85 7.94
N ALA A 20 -27.09 -41.88 8.72
CA ALA A 20 -26.49 -40.69 9.28
C ALA A 20 -25.86 -39.92 8.11
N SER A 21 -26.57 -38.92 7.61
CA SER A 21 -26.03 -37.94 6.66
C SER A 21 -24.94 -37.16 7.38
N LEU A 22 -23.68 -37.59 7.23
CA LEU A 22 -22.52 -36.74 7.49
C LEU A 22 -22.59 -35.64 6.47
N ALA A 23 -23.13 -34.48 6.84
CA ALA A 23 -22.86 -33.24 6.18
C ALA A 23 -21.37 -32.95 6.42
N ALA A 24 -20.52 -33.48 5.55
CA ALA A 24 -19.17 -32.99 5.39
C ALA A 24 -19.30 -31.52 4.93
N THR A 25 -19.21 -30.59 5.86
CA THR A 25 -18.85 -29.21 5.50
C THR A 25 -17.54 -29.34 4.77
N ALA A 26 -17.58 -29.30 3.44
CA ALA A 26 -16.39 -29.11 2.65
C ALA A 26 -15.76 -27.83 3.20
N ALA A 27 -14.65 -27.94 3.90
CA ALA A 27 -13.82 -26.81 4.22
C ALA A 27 -13.45 -26.23 2.85
N GLN A 28 -14.11 -25.14 2.47
CA GLN A 28 -13.79 -24.43 1.26
C GLN A 28 -12.34 -24.01 1.42
N ALA A 29 -11.46 -24.49 0.55
CA ALA A 29 -10.07 -24.08 0.57
C ALA A 29 -10.07 -22.55 0.52
N ALA A 30 -9.38 -21.93 1.48
CA ALA A 30 -9.28 -20.47 1.51
C ALA A 30 -8.68 -20.02 0.16
N ASP A 31 -9.32 -19.05 -0.47
CA ASP A 31 -8.81 -18.49 -1.72
C ASP A 31 -7.44 -17.88 -1.47
N LYS A 32 -6.42 -18.39 -2.15
CA LYS A 32 -5.07 -17.87 -2.04
C LYS A 32 -4.96 -16.58 -2.84
N ILE A 33 -4.70 -15.48 -2.15
CA ILE A 33 -4.54 -14.15 -2.73
C ILE A 33 -3.10 -13.69 -2.53
N SER A 34 -2.39 -13.39 -3.61
CA SER A 34 -1.06 -12.79 -3.54
C SER A 34 -1.16 -11.28 -3.67
N ILE A 35 -0.54 -10.56 -2.72
CA ILE A 35 -0.49 -9.09 -2.69
C ILE A 35 0.96 -8.65 -2.70
N MET A 36 1.36 -7.84 -3.68
CA MET A 36 2.68 -7.24 -3.74
C MET A 36 2.72 -5.94 -2.93
N VAL A 37 3.74 -5.77 -2.11
CA VAL A 37 3.97 -4.54 -1.34
C VAL A 37 5.14 -3.78 -1.95
N GLY A 38 4.99 -2.47 -2.16
CA GLY A 38 6.04 -1.62 -2.75
C GLY A 38 7.16 -1.22 -1.78
N GLY A 39 7.53 -2.13 -0.88
CA GLY A 39 8.61 -1.98 0.12
C GLY A 39 8.10 -2.22 1.54
N TYR A 40 8.35 -3.41 2.09
CA TYR A 40 7.90 -3.77 3.45
C TYR A 40 8.43 -2.85 4.54
N GLU A 41 9.67 -2.38 4.39
CA GLU A 41 10.34 -1.52 5.37
C GLU A 41 9.72 -0.13 5.47
N LYS A 42 8.92 0.27 4.50
CA LYS A 42 8.31 1.61 4.46
C LYS A 42 7.10 1.67 5.39
N GLN A 43 7.15 2.55 6.40
CA GLN A 43 6.05 2.67 7.36
C GLN A 43 4.72 3.07 6.72
N ILE A 44 4.73 3.74 5.58
CA ILE A 44 3.52 4.06 4.82
C ILE A 44 2.75 2.80 4.39
N TYR A 45 3.42 1.65 4.25
CA TYR A 45 2.83 0.35 3.90
C TYR A 45 2.64 -0.58 5.11
N LEU A 46 2.85 -0.05 6.34
CA LEU A 46 2.59 -0.74 7.61
C LEU A 46 1.28 -1.57 7.62
N PRO A 47 0.14 -1.07 7.09
CA PRO A 47 -1.11 -1.83 7.17
C PRO A 47 -1.03 -3.25 6.59
N ALA A 48 -0.24 -3.49 5.54
CA ALA A 48 -0.12 -4.82 4.94
C ALA A 48 0.38 -5.87 5.95
N LYS A 49 1.57 -5.63 6.50
CA LYS A 49 2.19 -6.59 7.43
C LYS A 49 1.52 -6.61 8.79
N LEU A 50 0.99 -5.48 9.23
CA LEU A 50 0.25 -5.40 10.49
C LEU A 50 -1.05 -6.24 10.42
N THR A 51 -1.79 -6.19 9.30
CA THR A 51 -2.99 -7.02 9.08
C THR A 51 -2.66 -8.51 9.19
N GLU A 52 -1.56 -8.94 8.55
CA GLU A 52 -1.09 -10.32 8.64
C GLU A 52 -0.68 -10.68 10.07
N SER A 53 0.09 -9.83 10.75
CA SER A 53 0.60 -10.06 12.11
C SER A 53 -0.52 -10.09 13.16
N LEU A 54 -1.59 -9.34 12.95
CA LEU A 54 -2.79 -9.36 13.79
C LEU A 54 -3.72 -10.55 13.49
N GLY A 55 -3.46 -11.29 12.41
CA GLY A 55 -4.26 -12.46 12.02
C GLY A 55 -5.56 -12.13 11.28
N TYR A 56 -5.81 -10.86 10.94
CA TYR A 56 -7.10 -10.42 10.40
C TYR A 56 -7.44 -10.98 9.03
N PHE A 57 -6.46 -11.36 8.20
CA PHE A 57 -6.73 -12.10 6.97
C PHE A 57 -7.33 -13.49 7.28
N LYS A 58 -6.77 -14.20 8.26
CA LYS A 58 -7.26 -15.51 8.67
C LYS A 58 -8.64 -15.44 9.31
N ASP A 59 -8.92 -14.38 10.08
CA ASP A 59 -10.24 -14.14 10.68
C ASP A 59 -11.33 -13.99 9.63
N GLU A 60 -10.99 -13.45 8.44
CA GLU A 60 -11.88 -13.35 7.30
C GLU A 60 -11.87 -14.61 6.39
N GLY A 61 -11.14 -15.64 6.78
CA GLY A 61 -11.04 -16.89 6.00
C GLY A 61 -10.20 -16.79 4.74
N LEU A 62 -9.27 -15.83 4.69
CA LEU A 62 -8.37 -15.62 3.55
C LEU A 62 -6.98 -16.23 3.81
N GLU A 63 -6.39 -16.84 2.79
CA GLU A 63 -4.97 -17.16 2.72
C GLU A 63 -4.27 -16.09 1.88
N VAL A 64 -3.69 -15.09 2.55
CA VAL A 64 -2.99 -13.99 1.87
C VAL A 64 -1.49 -14.23 1.92
N GLU A 65 -0.85 -14.20 0.75
CA GLU A 65 0.60 -14.18 0.60
C GLU A 65 1.06 -12.76 0.31
N LEU A 66 1.83 -12.18 1.23
CA LEU A 66 2.43 -10.86 1.02
C LEU A 66 3.80 -11.04 0.38
N LEU A 67 3.99 -10.42 -0.78
CA LEU A 67 5.25 -10.38 -1.55
C LEU A 67 5.83 -8.97 -1.50
N ASN A 68 7.12 -8.82 -1.78
CA ASN A 68 7.81 -7.54 -1.66
C ASN A 68 8.57 -7.15 -2.93
N GLU A 69 8.44 -5.91 -3.34
CA GLU A 69 9.30 -5.22 -4.31
C GLU A 69 9.93 -3.99 -3.68
N SER A 70 11.03 -3.51 -4.24
CA SER A 70 11.76 -2.37 -3.68
C SER A 70 11.09 -1.02 -3.93
N ALA A 71 10.29 -0.91 -5.00
CA ALA A 71 9.61 0.31 -5.43
C ALA A 71 8.15 0.06 -5.79
N GLY A 72 7.32 1.11 -5.68
CA GLY A 72 5.89 1.03 -6.00
C GLY A 72 5.63 0.68 -7.46
N VAL A 73 6.43 1.22 -8.38
CA VAL A 73 6.33 0.92 -9.82
C VAL A 73 6.65 -0.55 -10.13
N ASP A 74 7.58 -1.16 -9.39
CA ASP A 74 7.91 -2.58 -9.58
C ASP A 74 6.76 -3.46 -9.10
N ALA A 75 6.14 -3.10 -7.97
CA ALA A 75 4.93 -3.77 -7.48
C ALA A 75 3.75 -3.62 -8.44
N GLU A 76 3.54 -2.43 -9.02
CA GLU A 76 2.55 -2.17 -10.08
C GLU A 76 2.77 -3.09 -11.28
N ASN A 77 4.02 -3.24 -11.74
CA ASN A 77 4.36 -4.08 -12.88
C ASN A 77 4.00 -5.56 -12.64
N GLN A 78 4.13 -6.07 -11.41
CA GLN A 78 3.72 -7.43 -11.07
C GLN A 78 2.19 -7.61 -11.19
N LEU A 79 1.40 -6.61 -10.79
CA LEU A 79 -0.05 -6.63 -10.98
C LEU A 79 -0.41 -6.62 -12.48
N LEU A 80 0.22 -5.73 -13.26
CA LEU A 80 -0.03 -5.62 -14.69
C LEU A 80 0.38 -6.89 -15.47
N ALA A 81 1.37 -7.62 -14.97
CA ALA A 81 1.78 -8.92 -15.49
C ALA A 81 0.83 -10.07 -15.05
N GLY A 82 -0.12 -9.82 -14.17
CA GLY A 82 -1.01 -10.85 -13.63
C GLY A 82 -0.36 -11.79 -12.61
N ALA A 83 0.82 -11.43 -12.09
CA ALA A 83 1.56 -12.24 -11.12
C ALA A 83 0.93 -12.19 -9.71
N VAL A 84 0.19 -11.14 -9.40
CA VAL A 84 -0.50 -10.91 -8.13
C VAL A 84 -1.91 -10.37 -8.36
N GLN A 85 -2.80 -10.53 -7.38
CA GLN A 85 -4.16 -10.03 -7.43
C GLN A 85 -4.29 -8.60 -6.92
N GLY A 86 -3.36 -8.15 -6.07
CA GLY A 86 -3.40 -6.81 -5.50
C GLY A 86 -2.02 -6.25 -5.23
N VAL A 87 -1.98 -4.94 -5.05
CA VAL A 87 -0.78 -4.20 -4.66
C VAL A 87 -1.08 -3.28 -3.50
N VAL A 88 -0.22 -3.31 -2.49
CA VAL A 88 -0.13 -2.23 -1.51
C VAL A 88 0.89 -1.23 -2.04
N GLY A 89 0.35 -0.13 -2.57
CA GLY A 89 1.09 0.92 -3.26
C GLY A 89 0.33 2.23 -3.23
N PHE A 90 0.79 3.22 -4.00
CA PHE A 90 0.16 4.54 -4.02
C PHE A 90 -0.99 4.63 -5.01
N TYR A 91 -2.02 5.36 -4.63
CA TYR A 91 -3.23 5.59 -5.45
C TYR A 91 -2.95 6.35 -6.75
N ASP A 92 -1.92 7.19 -6.80
CA ASP A 92 -1.56 7.94 -8.01
C ASP A 92 -1.27 7.03 -9.23
N HIS A 93 -0.83 5.80 -8.99
CA HIS A 93 -0.72 4.77 -10.02
C HIS A 93 -2.07 4.46 -10.69
N CYS A 94 -3.18 4.49 -9.95
CA CYS A 94 -4.52 4.27 -10.53
C CYS A 94 -4.88 5.35 -11.55
N VAL A 95 -4.46 6.59 -11.30
CA VAL A 95 -4.70 7.74 -12.19
C VAL A 95 -3.75 7.69 -13.39
N ASP A 96 -2.44 7.45 -13.17
CA ASP A 96 -1.44 7.38 -14.25
C ASP A 96 -1.71 6.21 -15.21
N LEU A 97 -2.10 5.05 -14.67
CA LEU A 97 -2.42 3.88 -15.49
C LEU A 97 -3.70 4.04 -16.31
N GLN A 98 -4.72 4.71 -15.77
CA GLN A 98 -5.92 5.00 -16.56
C GLN A 98 -5.56 5.87 -17.78
N ALA A 99 -4.64 6.83 -17.63
CA ALA A 99 -4.12 7.61 -18.74
C ALA A 99 -3.42 6.77 -19.82
N LYS A 100 -2.95 5.59 -19.46
CA LYS A 100 -2.35 4.58 -20.35
C LYS A 100 -3.35 3.53 -20.84
N GLY A 101 -4.65 3.66 -20.50
CA GLY A 101 -5.70 2.70 -20.88
C GLY A 101 -5.70 1.42 -20.04
N LYS A 102 -5.07 1.43 -18.87
CA LYS A 102 -5.07 0.34 -17.89
C LYS A 102 -5.98 0.72 -16.71
N PHE A 103 -6.83 -0.20 -16.30
CA PHE A 103 -7.83 0.09 -15.27
C PHE A 103 -7.57 -0.74 -14.03
N ILE A 104 -6.96 -0.09 -13.05
CA ILE A 104 -6.85 -0.57 -11.68
C ILE A 104 -7.63 0.38 -10.77
N LYS A 105 -8.11 -0.10 -9.64
CA LYS A 105 -8.86 0.72 -8.69
C LYS A 105 -8.40 0.48 -7.25
N SER A 106 -8.27 1.55 -6.47
CA SER A 106 -8.11 1.48 -5.02
C SER A 106 -9.40 0.96 -4.39
N VAL A 107 -9.30 -0.07 -3.56
CA VAL A 107 -10.43 -0.70 -2.85
C VAL A 107 -10.41 -0.43 -1.36
N VAL A 108 -9.23 -0.12 -0.79
CA VAL A 108 -9.05 0.36 0.59
C VAL A 108 -7.98 1.45 0.59
N GLN A 109 -8.32 2.64 1.06
CA GLN A 109 -7.38 3.75 1.17
C GLN A 109 -6.73 3.76 2.55
N PHE A 110 -5.41 3.58 2.63
CA PHE A 110 -4.71 3.54 3.91
C PHE A 110 -4.30 4.92 4.40
N SER A 111 -3.85 5.80 3.51
CA SER A 111 -3.37 7.12 3.93
C SER A 111 -3.95 8.26 3.09
N GLN A 112 -4.05 9.41 3.72
CA GLN A 112 -4.55 10.67 3.14
C GLN A 112 -3.44 11.71 2.95
N ALA A 113 -2.19 11.31 3.24
CA ALA A 113 -0.97 12.06 2.98
C ALA A 113 0.10 11.10 2.46
N PRO A 114 1.11 11.58 1.68
CA PRO A 114 2.14 10.73 1.09
C PRO A 114 3.05 10.02 2.09
N GLY A 115 3.26 10.58 3.28
CA GLY A 115 4.23 10.03 4.22
C GLY A 115 5.67 10.11 3.73
N GLU A 116 5.94 10.97 2.75
CA GLU A 116 7.22 11.16 2.07
C GLU A 116 7.86 12.50 2.44
N VAL A 117 9.18 12.59 2.34
CA VAL A 117 9.93 13.83 2.57
C VAL A 117 10.95 13.99 1.47
N GLU A 118 11.01 15.19 0.88
CA GLU A 118 12.16 15.58 0.07
C GLU A 118 13.28 16.04 1.03
N LEU A 119 14.38 15.33 0.99
CA LEU A 119 15.58 15.57 1.78
C LEU A 119 16.68 16.20 0.91
N VAL A 120 17.50 17.06 1.52
CA VAL A 120 18.72 17.60 0.92
C VAL A 120 19.91 17.10 1.72
N SER A 121 20.93 16.59 1.06
CA SER A 121 22.18 16.18 1.69
C SER A 121 22.82 17.34 2.44
N ALA A 122 23.31 17.11 3.65
CA ALA A 122 24.02 18.10 4.43
C ALA A 122 25.31 18.61 3.74
N LYS A 123 25.81 17.87 2.74
CA LYS A 123 26.95 18.26 1.90
C LYS A 123 26.60 19.36 0.89
N HIS A 124 25.30 19.61 0.66
CA HIS A 124 24.79 20.58 -0.31
C HIS A 124 23.94 21.68 0.35
N PRO A 125 24.54 22.50 1.24
CA PRO A 125 23.85 23.57 1.96
C PRO A 125 23.33 24.69 1.05
N GLU A 126 23.79 24.73 -0.20
CA GLU A 126 23.31 25.66 -1.24
C GLU A 126 21.90 25.34 -1.71
N ILE A 127 21.44 24.07 -1.61
CA ILE A 127 20.09 23.69 -2.01
C ILE A 127 19.13 24.09 -0.89
N LYS A 128 18.32 25.11 -1.12
CA LYS A 128 17.33 25.67 -0.17
C LYS A 128 15.90 25.61 -0.69
N SER A 129 15.75 25.33 -1.99
CA SER A 129 14.48 25.22 -2.69
C SER A 129 14.58 24.20 -3.82
N PHE A 130 13.44 23.81 -4.39
CA PHE A 130 13.46 22.97 -5.60
C PHE A 130 14.11 23.66 -6.80
N ALA A 131 14.08 25.00 -6.89
CA ALA A 131 14.75 25.74 -7.96
C ALA A 131 16.28 25.50 -7.97
N ASP A 132 16.88 25.28 -6.79
CA ASP A 132 18.31 25.02 -6.65
C ASP A 132 18.72 23.61 -7.07
N MET A 133 17.75 22.74 -7.38
CA MET A 133 18.00 21.37 -7.87
C MET A 133 18.34 21.29 -9.35
N LYS A 134 18.39 22.43 -10.06
CA LYS A 134 18.77 22.43 -11.47
C LYS A 134 20.14 21.79 -11.68
N GLY A 135 20.21 20.76 -12.54
CA GLY A 135 21.42 20.00 -12.83
C GLY A 135 21.83 19.01 -11.75
N LYS A 136 21.03 18.83 -10.70
CA LYS A 136 21.33 17.88 -9.61
C LYS A 136 20.74 16.50 -9.86
N SER A 137 21.40 15.49 -9.27
CA SER A 137 20.86 14.13 -9.15
C SER A 137 19.96 14.05 -7.93
N VAL A 138 18.72 13.59 -8.12
CA VAL A 138 17.69 13.54 -7.08
C VAL A 138 17.23 12.10 -6.89
N GLY A 139 17.44 11.55 -5.70
CA GLY A 139 17.08 10.17 -5.39
C GLY A 139 15.58 9.96 -5.34
N VAL A 140 15.12 8.87 -5.92
CA VAL A 140 13.73 8.40 -5.86
C VAL A 140 13.72 6.89 -5.63
N THR A 141 12.62 6.34 -5.13
CA THR A 141 12.56 4.87 -4.90
C THR A 141 12.58 4.09 -6.21
N GLY A 142 11.95 4.61 -7.27
CA GLY A 142 11.96 4.05 -8.61
C GLY A 142 11.48 5.09 -9.62
N LEU A 143 11.91 4.99 -10.88
CA LEU A 143 11.40 5.84 -11.94
C LEU A 143 9.95 5.45 -12.25
N GLY A 144 9.02 6.38 -12.06
CA GLY A 144 7.58 6.14 -12.16
C GLY A 144 6.90 5.77 -10.83
N SER A 145 7.64 5.67 -9.72
CA SER A 145 7.05 5.60 -8.37
C SER A 145 6.59 6.98 -7.89
N SER A 146 5.76 7.02 -6.86
CA SER A 146 5.21 8.26 -6.28
C SER A 146 6.27 9.24 -5.83
N THR A 147 7.37 8.77 -5.24
CA THR A 147 8.53 9.61 -4.93
C THR A 147 9.05 10.35 -6.17
N ASN A 148 9.09 9.69 -7.33
CA ASN A 148 9.47 10.33 -8.59
C ASN A 148 8.40 11.32 -9.07
N PHE A 149 7.12 10.97 -8.97
CA PHE A 149 6.03 11.85 -9.37
C PHE A 149 6.00 13.14 -8.54
N LEU A 150 6.11 13.02 -7.23
CA LEU A 150 6.06 14.17 -6.32
C LEU A 150 7.31 15.05 -6.47
N THR A 151 8.51 14.48 -6.60
CA THR A 151 9.74 15.24 -6.89
C THR A 151 9.60 16.04 -8.20
N LEU A 152 9.12 15.41 -9.29
CA LEU A 152 8.92 16.09 -10.56
C LEU A 152 7.83 17.17 -10.50
N TYR A 153 6.75 16.93 -9.75
CA TYR A 153 5.72 17.94 -9.51
C TYR A 153 6.30 19.18 -8.80
N MET A 154 7.02 18.95 -7.70
CA MET A 154 7.61 20.05 -6.91
C MET A 154 8.67 20.82 -7.72
N ALA A 155 9.48 20.13 -8.52
CA ALA A 155 10.42 20.74 -9.45
C ALA A 155 9.67 21.60 -10.50
N SER A 156 8.60 21.07 -11.09
CA SER A 156 7.75 21.81 -12.04
C SER A 156 7.11 23.04 -11.40
N LYS A 157 6.62 22.94 -10.17
CA LYS A 157 6.06 24.04 -9.40
C LYS A 157 7.10 25.16 -9.13
N ALA A 158 8.37 24.76 -9.01
CA ALA A 158 9.51 25.70 -8.88
C ALA A 158 10.02 26.24 -10.23
N GLY A 159 9.35 25.96 -11.34
CA GLY A 159 9.69 26.45 -12.68
C GLY A 159 10.74 25.63 -13.43
N LEU A 160 11.11 24.44 -12.90
CA LEU A 160 12.03 23.52 -13.56
C LEU A 160 11.26 22.62 -14.54
N SER A 161 11.90 22.29 -15.66
CA SER A 161 11.42 21.22 -16.54
C SER A 161 11.88 19.85 -16.03
N PRO A 162 11.25 18.74 -16.44
CA PRO A 162 11.73 17.40 -16.10
C PRO A 162 13.17 17.10 -16.56
N ALA A 163 13.70 17.85 -17.53
CA ALA A 163 15.07 17.71 -18.00
C ALA A 163 16.08 18.49 -17.14
N ASP A 164 15.62 19.39 -16.28
CA ASP A 164 16.48 20.19 -15.40
C ASP A 164 16.94 19.44 -14.15
N VAL A 165 16.31 18.32 -13.80
CA VAL A 165 16.71 17.45 -12.69
C VAL A 165 16.94 16.03 -13.20
N THR A 166 17.82 15.28 -12.55
CA THR A 166 18.10 13.88 -12.91
C THR A 166 17.60 12.96 -11.80
N PRO A 167 16.38 12.39 -11.92
CA PRO A 167 15.90 11.39 -10.98
C PRO A 167 16.75 10.11 -11.06
N VAL A 168 17.24 9.64 -9.93
CA VAL A 168 18.08 8.44 -9.81
C VAL A 168 17.32 7.38 -8.98
N PRO A 169 17.02 6.21 -9.53
CA PRO A 169 16.34 5.14 -8.79
C PRO A 169 17.32 4.50 -7.81
N VAL A 170 17.17 4.78 -6.53
CA VAL A 170 18.06 4.32 -5.45
C VAL A 170 17.34 3.46 -4.41
N GLY A 171 16.05 3.16 -4.61
CA GLY A 171 15.25 2.44 -3.62
C GLY A 171 14.97 3.27 -2.37
N ALA A 172 14.83 2.59 -1.22
CA ALA A 172 14.70 3.18 0.11
C ALA A 172 15.71 2.50 1.07
N GLY A 173 15.70 2.88 2.35
CA GLY A 173 16.55 2.28 3.35
C GLY A 173 18.04 2.50 3.09
N GLN A 174 18.83 1.44 3.22
CA GLN A 174 20.30 1.54 3.15
C GLN A 174 20.81 1.98 1.77
N THR A 175 20.15 1.61 0.69
CA THR A 175 20.58 2.01 -0.66
C THR A 175 20.41 3.51 -0.89
N PHE A 176 19.32 4.10 -0.40
CA PHE A 176 19.10 5.55 -0.43
C PHE A 176 20.14 6.29 0.42
N ILE A 177 20.37 5.81 1.66
CA ILE A 177 21.36 6.38 2.57
C ILE A 177 22.76 6.34 1.94
N ALA A 178 23.17 5.19 1.40
CA ALA A 178 24.47 5.04 0.75
C ALA A 178 24.63 5.97 -0.46
N ALA A 179 23.61 6.10 -1.29
CA ALA A 179 23.64 7.01 -2.45
C ALA A 179 23.85 8.47 -2.02
N MET A 180 23.20 8.92 -0.94
CA MET A 180 23.38 10.27 -0.40
C MET A 180 24.75 10.44 0.26
N GLN A 181 25.23 9.45 1.00
CA GLN A 181 26.54 9.47 1.63
C GLN A 181 27.69 9.51 0.59
N GLN A 182 27.53 8.82 -0.54
CA GLN A 182 28.49 8.77 -1.64
C GLN A 182 28.36 9.94 -2.61
N ASP A 183 27.46 10.89 -2.34
CA ASP A 183 27.17 12.03 -3.21
C ASP A 183 26.67 11.65 -4.63
N ALA A 184 26.14 10.44 -4.77
CA ALA A 184 25.47 10.01 -5.99
C ALA A 184 24.14 10.72 -6.20
N ILE A 185 23.50 11.18 -5.11
CA ILE A 185 22.33 12.05 -5.08
C ILE A 185 22.57 13.22 -4.12
N GLN A 186 22.19 14.43 -4.51
CA GLN A 186 22.35 15.64 -3.71
C GLN A 186 21.09 15.97 -2.90
N ALA A 187 19.94 15.47 -3.36
CA ALA A 187 18.64 15.54 -2.71
C ALA A 187 17.86 14.25 -3.03
N GLY A 188 16.71 14.06 -2.43
CA GLY A 188 15.83 12.96 -2.83
C GLY A 188 14.61 12.78 -1.94
N MET A 189 13.57 12.21 -2.54
CA MET A 189 12.32 11.90 -1.87
C MET A 189 12.31 10.44 -1.40
N THR A 190 12.03 10.26 -0.11
CA THR A 190 12.00 8.94 0.53
C THR A 190 10.95 8.87 1.64
N THR A 191 10.84 7.72 2.29
CA THR A 191 9.85 7.41 3.31
C THR A 191 10.50 7.06 4.66
N GLU A 192 9.71 6.99 5.74
CA GLU A 192 10.17 6.39 6.99
C GLU A 192 10.43 4.88 6.81
N PRO A 193 11.44 4.32 7.50
CA PRO A 193 12.32 4.93 8.51
C PRO A 193 13.59 5.59 7.94
N THR A 194 13.78 5.66 6.62
CA THR A 194 14.97 6.26 5.98
C THR A 194 15.13 7.72 6.35
N ILE A 195 14.01 8.46 6.36
CA ILE A 195 13.97 9.89 6.74
C ILE A 195 14.57 10.09 8.14
N SER A 196 14.00 9.42 9.13
CA SER A 196 14.42 9.57 10.54
C SER A 196 15.88 9.20 10.74
N ARG A 197 16.41 8.19 10.02
CA ARG A 197 17.82 7.81 10.10
C ARG A 197 18.75 8.90 9.61
N LEU A 198 18.49 9.47 8.43
CA LEU A 198 19.29 10.54 7.85
C LEU A 198 19.23 11.84 8.69
N LEU A 199 18.05 12.15 9.25
CA LEU A 199 17.89 13.30 10.13
C LEU A 199 18.60 13.10 11.48
N LYS A 200 18.54 11.90 12.07
CA LYS A 200 19.19 11.55 13.34
C LYS A 200 20.71 11.66 13.26
N THR A 201 21.30 11.31 12.12
CA THR A 201 22.76 11.42 11.90
C THR A 201 23.20 12.80 11.42
N GLY A 202 22.26 13.70 11.11
CA GLY A 202 22.55 15.03 10.55
C GLY A 202 23.08 15.01 9.12
N GLU A 203 22.92 13.89 8.40
CA GLU A 203 23.39 13.72 7.02
C GLU A 203 22.46 14.37 6.00
N ALA A 204 21.22 14.68 6.39
CA ALA A 204 20.26 15.37 5.55
C ALA A 204 19.46 16.43 6.31
N LYS A 205 18.80 17.31 5.55
CA LYS A 205 17.84 18.30 6.04
C LYS A 205 16.54 18.15 5.27
N VAL A 206 15.42 18.47 5.92
CA VAL A 206 14.10 18.50 5.28
C VAL A 206 14.00 19.71 4.36
N LEU A 207 13.60 19.49 3.12
CA LEU A 207 13.20 20.54 2.18
C LEU A 207 11.68 20.69 2.11
N VAL A 208 10.96 19.56 1.95
CA VAL A 208 9.49 19.51 1.97
C VAL A 208 9.07 18.27 2.75
N ASP A 209 8.12 18.45 3.67
CA ASP A 209 7.60 17.37 4.52
C ASP A 209 6.13 17.07 4.17
N LEU A 210 5.89 15.90 3.57
CA LEU A 210 4.56 15.43 3.21
C LEU A 210 4.06 14.31 4.15
N ARG A 211 4.63 14.18 5.35
CA ARG A 211 4.20 13.18 6.35
C ARG A 211 2.93 13.60 7.09
N THR A 212 2.60 14.90 7.09
CA THR A 212 1.44 15.44 7.76
C THR A 212 0.40 15.96 6.78
N LEU A 213 -0.86 16.00 7.19
CA LEU A 213 -1.94 16.59 6.40
C LEU A 213 -1.65 18.05 6.06
N LYS A 214 -1.22 18.83 7.05
CA LYS A 214 -0.88 20.24 6.89
C LYS A 214 0.23 20.45 5.85
N GLY A 215 1.35 19.72 5.98
CA GLY A 215 2.46 19.81 5.02
C GLY A 215 2.04 19.38 3.61
N THR A 216 1.18 18.38 3.51
CA THR A 216 0.61 17.93 2.25
C THR A 216 -0.28 19.00 1.60
N GLU A 217 -1.18 19.61 2.36
CA GLU A 217 -2.04 20.70 1.85
C GLU A 217 -1.24 21.91 1.40
N GLU A 218 -0.25 22.33 2.18
CA GLU A 218 0.64 23.47 1.82
C GLU A 218 1.44 23.20 0.55
N ALA A 219 1.94 21.98 0.38
CA ALA A 219 2.77 21.62 -0.76
C ALA A 219 1.96 21.27 -2.02
N LEU A 220 0.88 20.52 -1.89
CA LEU A 220 0.13 19.90 -2.99
C LEU A 220 -1.23 20.57 -3.25
N GLY A 221 -1.70 21.42 -2.33
CA GLY A 221 -2.95 22.18 -2.50
C GLY A 221 -4.21 21.44 -2.00
N GLY A 222 -4.05 20.32 -1.31
CA GLY A 222 -5.15 19.55 -0.74
C GLY A 222 -4.71 18.20 -0.21
N THR A 223 -5.65 17.40 0.28
CA THR A 223 -5.43 16.02 0.69
C THR A 223 -4.92 15.19 -0.49
N TYR A 224 -3.88 14.40 -0.27
CA TYR A 224 -3.28 13.53 -1.29
C TYR A 224 -3.38 12.07 -0.82
N PRO A 225 -4.44 11.33 -1.20
CA PRO A 225 -4.53 9.91 -0.90
C PRO A 225 -3.34 9.18 -1.53
N ALA A 226 -2.63 8.44 -0.70
CA ALA A 226 -1.38 7.80 -1.07
C ALA A 226 -1.46 6.28 -0.92
N ALA A 227 -0.92 5.70 0.14
CA ALA A 227 -0.95 4.25 0.30
C ALA A 227 -2.38 3.69 0.28
N SER A 228 -2.56 2.63 -0.48
CA SER A 228 -3.84 1.94 -0.67
C SER A 228 -3.64 0.48 -1.04
N LEU A 229 -4.67 -0.34 -0.90
CA LEU A 229 -4.79 -1.58 -1.66
C LEU A 229 -5.46 -1.26 -2.98
N TYR A 230 -4.75 -1.46 -4.10
CA TYR A 230 -5.35 -1.39 -5.42
C TYR A 230 -5.24 -2.71 -6.17
N MET A 231 -6.18 -2.97 -7.07
CA MET A 231 -6.35 -4.23 -7.76
C MET A 231 -6.81 -3.98 -9.20
N ASP A 232 -6.64 -4.95 -10.08
CA ASP A 232 -7.23 -4.89 -11.43
C ASP A 232 -8.75 -4.72 -11.35
N ALA A 233 -9.31 -3.80 -12.13
CA ALA A 233 -10.73 -3.44 -12.04
C ALA A 233 -11.65 -4.60 -12.43
N ALA A 234 -11.28 -5.41 -13.43
CA ALA A 234 -12.07 -6.55 -13.83
C ALA A 234 -12.00 -7.67 -12.81
N TRP A 235 -10.84 -7.84 -12.15
CA TRP A 235 -10.71 -8.81 -11.06
C TRP A 235 -11.60 -8.42 -9.87
N VAL A 236 -11.61 -7.15 -9.47
CA VAL A 236 -12.48 -6.64 -8.39
C VAL A 236 -13.96 -6.90 -8.69
N ASP A 237 -14.38 -6.65 -9.94
CA ASP A 237 -15.78 -6.83 -10.33
C ASP A 237 -16.19 -8.32 -10.35
N ALA A 238 -15.24 -9.23 -10.59
CA ALA A 238 -15.47 -10.68 -10.61
C ALA A 238 -15.35 -11.35 -9.23
N HIS A 239 -14.65 -10.74 -8.26
CA HIS A 239 -14.29 -11.36 -6.96
C HIS A 239 -14.72 -10.49 -5.77
N LYS A 240 -15.97 -10.02 -5.81
CA LYS A 240 -16.50 -9.07 -4.81
C LYS A 240 -16.48 -9.60 -3.37
N GLU A 241 -16.63 -10.91 -3.18
CA GLU A 241 -16.60 -11.53 -1.86
C GLU A 241 -15.20 -11.46 -1.26
N GLU A 242 -14.17 -11.82 -2.03
CA GLU A 242 -12.76 -11.78 -1.62
C GLU A 242 -12.32 -10.34 -1.35
N VAL A 243 -12.73 -9.40 -2.19
CA VAL A 243 -12.43 -7.97 -1.99
C VAL A 243 -13.11 -7.44 -0.72
N GLN A 244 -14.36 -7.87 -0.43
CA GLN A 244 -15.03 -7.51 0.82
C GLN A 244 -14.28 -8.04 2.04
N LYS A 245 -13.83 -9.29 2.00
CA LYS A 245 -13.03 -9.90 3.08
C LYS A 245 -11.70 -9.15 3.28
N LEU A 246 -11.01 -8.79 2.19
CA LEU A 246 -9.80 -7.95 2.26
C LEU A 246 -10.10 -6.59 2.89
N ALA A 247 -11.18 -5.93 2.47
CA ALA A 247 -11.59 -4.65 3.03
C ALA A 247 -11.89 -4.77 4.54
N ASN A 248 -12.59 -5.83 4.96
CA ASN A 248 -12.86 -6.10 6.37
C ASN A 248 -11.55 -6.20 7.18
N ALA A 249 -10.60 -7.02 6.71
CA ALA A 249 -9.32 -7.24 7.38
C ALA A 249 -8.51 -5.93 7.49
N PHE A 250 -8.40 -5.18 6.40
CA PHE A 250 -7.63 -3.94 6.38
C PHE A 250 -8.30 -2.83 7.21
N VAL A 251 -9.61 -2.67 7.16
CA VAL A 251 -10.32 -1.66 7.98
C VAL A 251 -10.18 -1.98 9.48
N LYS A 252 -10.22 -3.25 9.89
CA LYS A 252 -9.88 -3.64 11.26
C LYS A 252 -8.47 -3.17 11.65
N THR A 253 -7.51 -3.31 10.75
CA THR A 253 -6.14 -2.83 10.97
C THR A 253 -6.08 -1.30 11.05
N MET A 254 -6.79 -0.58 10.21
CA MET A 254 -6.86 0.89 10.28
C MET A 254 -7.43 1.36 11.63
N ARG A 255 -8.49 0.72 12.11
CA ARG A 255 -9.05 0.98 13.45
C ARG A 255 -8.06 0.65 14.56
N PHE A 256 -7.29 -0.44 14.43
CA PHE A 256 -6.23 -0.79 15.37
C PHE A 256 -5.16 0.30 15.42
N ILE A 257 -4.69 0.81 14.27
CA ILE A 257 -3.71 1.90 14.20
C ILE A 257 -4.21 3.16 14.93
N HIS A 258 -5.48 3.50 14.78
CA HIS A 258 -6.07 4.69 15.41
C HIS A 258 -6.28 4.55 16.92
N THR A 259 -6.52 3.33 17.41
CA THR A 259 -6.85 3.09 18.83
C THR A 259 -5.66 2.70 19.69
N HIS A 260 -4.49 2.41 19.08
CA HIS A 260 -3.29 1.97 19.80
C HIS A 260 -2.14 2.97 19.64
N SER A 261 -1.26 2.98 20.62
CA SER A 261 -0.02 3.77 20.59
C SER A 261 0.96 3.22 19.55
N ALA A 262 1.88 4.05 19.09
CA ALA A 262 2.95 3.63 18.19
C ALA A 262 3.79 2.47 18.76
N ALA A 263 3.97 2.44 20.09
CA ALA A 263 4.67 1.34 20.76
C ALA A 263 3.91 0.01 20.67
N GLU A 264 2.59 0.02 20.95
CA GLU A 264 1.74 -1.18 20.83
C GLU A 264 1.65 -1.69 19.39
N ILE A 265 1.61 -0.78 18.42
CA ILE A 265 1.64 -1.15 17.00
C ILE A 265 3.00 -1.78 16.67
N ALA A 266 4.11 -1.15 17.08
CA ALA A 266 5.45 -1.66 16.86
C ALA A 266 5.64 -3.06 17.48
N ASP A 267 5.03 -3.36 18.62
CA ASP A 267 5.08 -4.68 19.26
C ASP A 267 4.42 -5.79 18.44
N LYS A 268 3.55 -5.44 17.50
CA LYS A 268 2.92 -6.39 16.57
C LYS A 268 3.72 -6.59 15.28
N MET A 269 4.70 -5.72 15.02
CA MET A 269 5.51 -5.82 13.81
C MET A 269 6.69 -6.78 14.00
N PRO A 270 7.10 -7.52 12.95
CA PRO A 270 8.31 -8.32 12.98
C PRO A 270 9.55 -7.47 13.31
N LYS A 271 10.51 -8.06 14.05
CA LYS A 271 11.71 -7.35 14.51
C LYS A 271 12.55 -6.76 13.38
N ASP A 272 12.52 -7.39 12.21
CA ASP A 272 13.26 -6.95 11.03
C ASP A 272 12.82 -5.57 10.53
N PHE A 273 11.59 -5.13 10.87
CA PHE A 273 11.09 -3.80 10.52
C PHE A 273 11.77 -2.68 11.31
N TYR A 274 12.33 -2.97 12.47
CA TYR A 274 13.03 -1.95 13.26
C TYR A 274 14.49 -1.74 12.83
N VAL A 275 15.08 -2.73 12.15
CA VAL A 275 16.49 -2.74 11.73
C VAL A 275 17.45 -2.31 12.86
N GLY A 276 17.21 -2.85 14.07
CA GLY A 276 18.00 -2.58 15.27
C GLY A 276 17.69 -1.29 16.02
N ASP A 277 16.76 -0.43 15.54
CA ASP A 277 16.36 0.82 16.18
C ASP A 277 14.84 0.88 16.41
N LYS A 278 14.34 0.07 17.36
CA LYS A 278 12.91 0.04 17.69
C LYS A 278 12.39 1.39 18.21
N GLU A 279 13.19 2.10 19.00
CA GLU A 279 12.81 3.40 19.56
C GLU A 279 12.65 4.45 18.45
N GLY A 280 13.60 4.51 17.51
CA GLY A 280 13.50 5.37 16.33
C GLY A 280 12.29 5.03 15.46
N TYR A 281 11.99 3.72 15.27
CA TYR A 281 10.82 3.27 14.55
C TYR A 281 9.51 3.73 15.21
N ILE A 282 9.39 3.58 16.53
CA ILE A 282 8.21 4.04 17.31
C ILE A 282 8.04 5.55 17.16
N LYS A 283 9.13 6.33 17.31
CA LYS A 283 9.09 7.78 17.19
C LYS A 283 8.65 8.24 15.79
N ALA A 284 9.17 7.60 14.75
CA ALA A 284 8.77 7.88 13.38
C ALA A 284 7.28 7.59 13.15
N LEU A 285 6.81 6.45 13.66
CA LEU A 285 5.39 6.07 13.57
C LEU A 285 4.48 7.03 14.35
N ASP A 286 4.87 7.42 15.55
CA ASP A 286 4.09 8.33 16.39
C ASP A 286 3.91 9.70 15.72
N SER A 287 4.95 10.20 15.05
CA SER A 287 4.90 11.48 14.34
C SER A 287 4.12 11.43 13.01
N GLY A 288 3.92 10.24 12.44
CA GLY A 288 3.31 10.08 11.10
C GLY A 288 1.97 9.34 11.09
N LYS A 289 1.55 8.69 12.19
CA LYS A 289 0.37 7.81 12.12
C LYS A 289 -0.96 8.52 11.83
N GLU A 290 -1.04 9.84 12.02
CA GLU A 290 -2.21 10.64 11.64
C GLU A 290 -2.45 10.67 10.12
N MET A 291 -1.45 10.34 9.30
CA MET A 291 -1.63 10.21 7.86
C MET A 291 -2.60 9.07 7.49
N PHE A 292 -2.72 8.04 8.32
CA PHE A 292 -3.58 6.91 8.05
C PHE A 292 -5.06 7.26 8.19
N THR A 293 -5.90 6.72 7.31
CA THR A 293 -7.36 6.84 7.43
C THR A 293 -7.87 5.95 8.56
N ALA A 294 -9.00 6.31 9.18
CA ALA A 294 -9.57 5.48 10.24
C ALA A 294 -10.41 4.30 9.72
N ASP A 295 -10.91 4.39 8.51
CA ASP A 295 -11.97 3.54 7.97
C ASP A 295 -11.70 3.00 6.56
N GLY A 296 -10.56 3.33 5.97
CA GLY A 296 -10.19 2.92 4.62
C GLY A 296 -10.91 3.68 3.49
N VAL A 297 -11.68 4.71 3.82
CA VAL A 297 -12.46 5.48 2.82
C VAL A 297 -11.56 6.48 2.10
N MET A 298 -11.74 6.57 0.77
CA MET A 298 -11.08 7.57 -0.06
C MET A 298 -11.55 8.97 0.33
N PRO A 299 -10.64 9.92 0.66
CA PRO A 299 -11.00 11.32 0.90
C PRO A 299 -11.68 11.94 -0.33
N GLU A 300 -12.77 12.67 -0.13
CA GLU A 300 -13.67 13.12 -1.23
C GLU A 300 -12.97 13.94 -2.31
N ASP A 301 -12.12 14.89 -1.92
CA ASP A 301 -11.38 15.75 -2.86
C ASP A 301 -9.99 15.23 -3.22
N GLY A 302 -9.51 14.20 -2.53
CA GLY A 302 -8.18 13.64 -2.71
C GLY A 302 -7.86 13.21 -4.14
N PRO A 303 -8.73 12.44 -4.83
CA PRO A 303 -8.49 12.06 -6.22
C PRO A 303 -8.28 13.24 -7.17
N LYS A 304 -8.96 14.38 -6.92
CA LYS A 304 -8.79 15.61 -7.72
C LYS A 304 -7.41 16.23 -7.51
N THR A 305 -6.92 16.23 -6.25
CA THR A 305 -5.57 16.70 -5.94
C THR A 305 -4.52 15.84 -6.64
N VAL A 306 -4.65 14.51 -6.60
CA VAL A 306 -3.75 13.59 -7.30
C VAL A 306 -3.75 13.85 -8.80
N LEU A 307 -4.93 14.00 -9.41
CA LEU A 307 -5.04 14.32 -10.84
C LEU A 307 -4.40 15.67 -11.17
N ALA A 308 -4.60 16.69 -10.34
CA ALA A 308 -3.99 18.02 -10.55
C ALA A 308 -2.45 17.95 -10.49
N VAL A 309 -1.91 17.21 -9.49
CA VAL A 309 -0.47 16.98 -9.36
C VAL A 309 0.09 16.28 -10.60
N LEU A 310 -0.49 15.16 -11.03
CA LEU A 310 -0.01 14.43 -12.19
C LEU A 310 -0.17 15.24 -13.49
N SER A 311 -1.25 15.98 -13.65
CA SER A 311 -1.50 16.82 -14.84
C SER A 311 -0.48 17.93 -15.02
N ALA A 312 0.17 18.39 -13.94
CA ALA A 312 1.14 19.47 -14.00
C ALA A 312 2.44 19.08 -14.73
N PHE A 313 2.89 17.82 -14.57
CA PHE A 313 4.20 17.39 -15.09
C PHE A 313 4.14 16.12 -15.95
N SER A 314 3.19 15.20 -15.70
CA SER A 314 3.17 13.90 -16.37
C SER A 314 2.73 14.01 -17.82
N LYS A 315 3.59 13.58 -18.75
CA LYS A 315 3.24 13.47 -20.16
C LYS A 315 2.13 12.46 -20.43
N ASN A 316 1.93 11.51 -19.53
CA ASN A 316 0.87 10.50 -19.66
C ASN A 316 -0.50 11.10 -19.36
N VAL A 317 -0.60 12.00 -18.38
CA VAL A 317 -1.86 12.52 -17.82
C VAL A 317 -2.22 13.88 -18.41
N LYS A 318 -1.23 14.73 -18.67
CA LYS A 318 -1.42 16.10 -19.16
C LYS A 318 -2.29 16.14 -20.42
N GLY A 319 -3.38 16.89 -20.36
CA GLY A 319 -4.31 17.06 -21.48
C GLY A 319 -5.22 15.87 -21.78
N LYS A 320 -5.21 14.83 -20.94
CA LYS A 320 -6.14 13.69 -21.05
C LYS A 320 -7.32 13.84 -20.09
N THR A 321 -8.46 13.30 -20.48
CA THR A 321 -9.64 13.18 -19.62
C THR A 321 -9.51 11.89 -18.82
N ILE A 322 -9.42 12.00 -17.50
CA ILE A 322 -9.37 10.88 -16.57
C ILE A 322 -10.70 10.81 -15.83
N ASP A 323 -11.35 9.66 -15.87
CA ASP A 323 -12.57 9.38 -15.12
C ASP A 323 -12.19 8.88 -13.71
N LEU A 324 -12.11 9.81 -12.75
CA LEU A 324 -11.72 9.49 -11.38
C LEU A 324 -12.64 8.46 -10.72
N SER A 325 -13.91 8.36 -11.13
CA SER A 325 -14.84 7.37 -10.58
C SER A 325 -14.45 5.92 -10.87
N LYS A 326 -13.56 5.70 -11.84
CA LYS A 326 -13.02 4.38 -12.21
C LYS A 326 -11.69 4.06 -11.55
N THR A 327 -11.09 5.00 -10.81
CA THR A 327 -9.78 4.83 -10.19
C THR A 327 -9.85 4.31 -8.75
N TYR A 328 -11.03 4.32 -8.15
CA TYR A 328 -11.27 3.80 -6.79
C TYR A 328 -12.72 3.36 -6.60
N THR A 329 -12.96 2.65 -5.50
CA THR A 329 -14.31 2.37 -5.00
C THR A 329 -14.34 2.44 -3.47
N THR A 330 -15.45 2.89 -2.92
CA THR A 330 -15.72 2.85 -1.47
C THR A 330 -16.80 1.83 -1.11
N GLU A 331 -17.23 1.02 -2.08
CA GLU A 331 -18.31 0.03 -1.91
C GLU A 331 -18.00 -0.91 -0.73
N PHE A 332 -16.80 -1.48 -0.72
CA PHE A 332 -16.42 -2.51 0.24
C PHE A 332 -16.16 -1.95 1.64
N VAL A 333 -15.42 -0.85 1.75
CA VAL A 333 -15.09 -0.26 3.05
C VAL A 333 -16.30 0.31 3.78
N LYS A 334 -17.32 0.78 3.04
CA LYS A 334 -18.58 1.25 3.63
C LYS A 334 -19.45 0.12 4.19
N ASN A 335 -19.22 -1.10 3.78
CA ASN A 335 -19.94 -2.29 4.27
C ASN A 335 -19.28 -2.93 5.50
N VAL A 336 -18.12 -2.46 5.94
CA VAL A 336 -17.41 -3.00 7.11
C VAL A 336 -18.12 -2.56 8.40
N LYS A 337 -18.51 -3.54 9.21
CA LYS A 337 -19.20 -3.36 10.50
C LYS A 337 -18.26 -2.95 11.62
#